data_707c35af0779007f16295d6870ac798c
#
_entry.id   707c35af0779007f16295d6870ac798c
#
_cell.length_a   1.000
_cell.length_b   1.000
_cell.length_c   1.000
_cell.angle_alpha   90.00
_cell.angle_beta   90.00
_cell.angle_gamma   90.00
#
_symmetry.space_group_name_H-M   'P 1'
#
loop_
_entity.id
_entity.type
_entity.pdbx_description
1 polymer ?
#
loop_
_entity_poly.entity_id
_entity_poly.type
_entity_poly.pdbx_seq_one_letter_code
_entity_poly.pdbx_strand_id
1 'polypeptide(L)'
;MFKKVLAATARPLECDECVLSASFIAQFYNAKLLILHVLESNTSIYRNYVKHYRTGKEIVGDVFYQDEVKAELAKNCRSDLPPSLKYEIRIASGVPWMEILKWAREESVDLIILGAHTGKAYRQSTAGARAAVGSTAEGVIKHERCPVMIASKPIPKSKAAFNNIMVSIDFSPSCTSAFQFALDL
;
A
#
# COMPACT_ATOMS: atom_id res chain seq x y z
N MET A 1 18.17 -4.46 5.82
CA MET A 1 16.93 -4.90 6.43
C MET A 1 15.89 -5.25 5.39
N PHE A 2 15.26 -4.31 4.67
CA PHE A 2 14.34 -4.64 3.59
C PHE A 2 15.05 -4.74 2.23
N LYS A 3 14.63 -5.72 1.41
CA LYS A 3 15.11 -5.93 0.03
C LYS A 3 14.01 -5.61 -0.99
N LYS A 4 12.76 -5.82 -0.62
CA LYS A 4 11.59 -5.58 -1.46
C LYS A 4 10.42 -5.04 -0.63
N VAL A 5 9.95 -3.86 -1.00
CA VAL A 5 8.83 -3.15 -0.34
C VAL A 5 7.65 -3.11 -1.32
N LEU A 6 6.45 -3.42 -0.84
CA LEU A 6 5.22 -3.28 -1.60
C LEU A 6 4.41 -2.11 -1.07
N ALA A 7 4.06 -1.16 -1.94
CA ALA A 7 3.09 -0.11 -1.68
C ALA A 7 1.79 -0.43 -2.40
N ALA A 8 0.69 -0.60 -1.68
CA ALA A 8 -0.61 -0.81 -2.31
C ALA A 8 -1.43 0.49 -2.25
N THR A 9 -1.57 1.13 -3.41
CA THR A 9 -2.32 2.38 -3.57
C THR A 9 -3.74 2.13 -4.06
N ALA A 10 -4.68 2.88 -3.50
CA ALA A 10 -6.07 2.91 -4.00
C ALA A 10 -6.33 4.09 -4.95
N ARG A 11 -5.37 5.00 -5.12
CA ARG A 11 -5.54 6.26 -5.86
C ARG A 11 -4.56 6.39 -7.03
N PRO A 12 -4.91 5.85 -8.22
CA PRO A 12 -4.01 5.93 -9.37
C PRO A 12 -3.84 7.35 -9.94
N LEU A 13 -4.69 8.31 -9.51
CA LEU A 13 -4.66 9.70 -9.94
C LEU A 13 -3.60 10.56 -9.23
N GLU A 14 -2.92 10.05 -8.22
CA GLU A 14 -1.92 10.77 -7.44
C GLU A 14 -0.87 9.80 -6.89
N CYS A 15 0.32 10.30 -6.61
CA CYS A 15 1.32 9.59 -5.83
C CYS A 15 0.97 9.78 -4.35
N ASP A 16 0.22 8.84 -3.79
CA ASP A 16 -0.35 8.99 -2.45
C ASP A 16 0.68 8.77 -1.33
N GLU A 17 0.24 9.01 -0.09
CA GLU A 17 1.10 8.97 1.10
C GLU A 17 1.76 7.61 1.31
N CYS A 18 1.09 6.52 0.91
CA CYS A 18 1.67 5.19 1.04
C CYS A 18 2.81 4.96 0.04
N VAL A 19 2.65 5.41 -1.22
CA VAL A 19 3.70 5.31 -2.25
C VAL A 19 4.89 6.19 -1.88
N LEU A 20 4.64 7.43 -1.42
CA LEU A 20 5.70 8.33 -0.97
C LEU A 20 6.47 7.77 0.23
N SER A 21 5.78 7.23 1.22
CA SER A 21 6.42 6.59 2.37
C SER A 21 7.23 5.36 1.97
N ALA A 22 6.67 4.53 1.07
CA ALA A 22 7.35 3.35 0.55
C ALA A 22 8.59 3.71 -0.26
N SER A 23 8.52 4.79 -1.04
CA SER A 23 9.67 5.29 -1.82
C SER A 23 10.83 5.72 -0.92
N PHE A 24 10.52 6.41 0.17
CA PHE A 24 11.51 6.81 1.17
C PHE A 24 12.18 5.58 1.80
N ILE A 25 11.38 4.61 2.29
CA ILE A 25 11.91 3.39 2.91
C ILE A 25 12.72 2.57 1.91
N ALA A 26 12.22 2.39 0.70
CA ALA A 26 12.92 1.65 -0.34
C ALA A 26 14.27 2.31 -0.70
N GLN A 27 14.31 3.64 -0.77
CA GLN A 27 15.56 4.38 -1.01
C GLN A 27 16.53 4.25 0.17
N PHE A 28 16.04 4.38 1.40
CA PHE A 28 16.87 4.30 2.60
C PHE A 28 17.55 2.94 2.76
N TYR A 29 16.82 1.85 2.47
CA TYR A 29 17.35 0.47 2.56
C TYR A 29 17.91 -0.07 1.24
N ASN A 30 17.95 0.74 0.17
CA ASN A 30 18.33 0.30 -1.19
C ASN A 30 17.50 -0.92 -1.64
N ALA A 31 16.21 -0.90 -1.33
CA ALA A 31 15.24 -1.95 -1.65
C ALA A 31 14.57 -1.70 -3.00
N LYS A 32 14.07 -2.75 -3.64
CA LYS A 32 13.17 -2.62 -4.80
C LYS A 32 11.77 -2.23 -4.31
N LEU A 33 11.14 -1.23 -4.94
CA LEU A 33 9.76 -0.85 -4.66
C LEU A 33 8.81 -1.49 -5.69
N LEU A 34 7.80 -2.20 -5.20
CA LEU A 34 6.66 -2.66 -5.99
C LEU A 34 5.45 -1.79 -5.64
N ILE A 35 4.91 -1.07 -6.63
CA ILE A 35 3.69 -0.27 -6.49
C ILE A 35 2.55 -1.09 -7.09
N LEU A 36 1.59 -1.47 -6.27
CA LEU A 36 0.44 -2.27 -6.67
C LEU A 36 -0.84 -1.43 -6.57
N HIS A 37 -1.61 -1.38 -7.66
CA HIS A 37 -2.99 -0.91 -7.64
C HIS A 37 -3.92 -2.06 -7.99
N VAL A 38 -4.98 -2.24 -7.19
CA VAL A 38 -5.97 -3.29 -7.42
C VAL A 38 -7.27 -2.66 -7.91
N LEU A 39 -7.65 -3.01 -9.12
CA LEU A 39 -8.97 -2.70 -9.68
C LEU A 39 -10.01 -3.53 -8.95
N GLU A 40 -10.83 -2.87 -8.13
CA GLU A 40 -11.81 -3.54 -7.29
C GLU A 40 -12.89 -4.23 -8.14
N SER A 41 -13.01 -5.54 -7.96
CA SER A 41 -14.08 -6.37 -8.53
C SER A 41 -14.93 -6.94 -7.41
N ASN A 42 -16.24 -6.76 -7.48
CA ASN A 42 -17.17 -7.21 -6.43
C ASN A 42 -17.49 -8.71 -6.49
N THR A 43 -17.11 -9.41 -7.56
CA THR A 43 -17.47 -10.83 -7.73
C THR A 43 -16.28 -11.66 -8.17
N SER A 44 -16.00 -12.72 -7.43
CA SER A 44 -15.01 -13.74 -7.78
C SER A 44 -15.33 -14.47 -9.08
N ILE A 45 -16.57 -14.41 -9.56
CA ILE A 45 -17.09 -15.13 -10.73
C ILE A 45 -16.88 -14.32 -12.02
N TYR A 46 -16.96 -13.00 -11.95
CA TYR A 46 -16.80 -12.10 -13.11
C TYR A 46 -15.59 -11.17 -12.90
N ARG A 47 -14.37 -11.71 -12.92
CA ARG A 47 -13.12 -10.96 -12.77
C ARG A 47 -12.90 -9.88 -13.84
N ASN A 48 -13.72 -9.88 -14.90
CA ASN A 48 -13.58 -8.94 -16.00
C ASN A 48 -14.29 -7.60 -15.77
N TYR A 49 -15.14 -7.47 -14.76
CA TYR A 49 -15.82 -6.21 -14.45
C TYR A 49 -15.17 -5.58 -13.20
N VAL A 50 -14.72 -4.35 -13.37
CA VAL A 50 -14.04 -3.58 -12.33
C VAL A 50 -14.67 -2.20 -12.21
N LYS A 51 -14.47 -1.54 -11.07
CA LYS A 51 -14.87 -0.14 -10.90
C LYS A 51 -13.88 0.78 -11.60
N HIS A 52 -14.39 1.62 -12.48
CA HIS A 52 -13.59 2.66 -13.14
C HIS A 52 -13.09 3.65 -12.09
N TYR A 53 -11.78 3.89 -12.03
CA TYR A 53 -11.11 4.65 -10.98
C TYR A 53 -11.56 6.12 -10.87
N ARG A 54 -12.07 6.75 -11.95
CA ARG A 54 -12.58 8.12 -11.94
C ARG A 54 -14.08 8.21 -11.65
N THR A 55 -14.87 7.32 -12.25
CA THR A 55 -16.34 7.43 -12.26
C THR A 55 -17.03 6.50 -11.28
N GLY A 56 -16.36 5.45 -10.82
CA GLY A 56 -16.92 4.39 -9.98
C GLY A 56 -17.91 3.47 -10.71
N LYS A 57 -18.15 3.68 -12.02
CA LYS A 57 -19.01 2.82 -12.83
C LYS A 57 -18.32 1.49 -13.11
N GLU A 58 -19.11 0.43 -13.22
CA GLU A 58 -18.59 -0.88 -13.65
C GLU A 58 -18.26 -0.85 -15.14
N ILE A 59 -17.06 -1.32 -15.45
CA ILE A 59 -16.54 -1.45 -16.81
C ILE A 59 -15.78 -2.76 -16.96
N VAL A 60 -15.48 -3.17 -18.18
CA VAL A 60 -14.61 -4.31 -18.45
C VAL A 60 -13.17 -3.93 -18.09
N GLY A 61 -12.60 -4.65 -17.14
CA GLY A 61 -11.20 -4.48 -16.69
C GLY A 61 -10.24 -5.29 -17.56
N ASP A 62 -10.25 -5.07 -18.87
CA ASP A 62 -9.36 -5.74 -19.81
C ASP A 62 -7.91 -5.22 -19.73
N VAL A 63 -7.03 -5.78 -20.55
CA VAL A 63 -5.62 -5.41 -20.60
C VAL A 63 -5.43 -3.94 -20.98
N PHE A 64 -6.25 -3.42 -21.90
CA PHE A 64 -6.16 -2.04 -22.34
C PHE A 64 -6.47 -1.06 -21.21
N TYR A 65 -7.51 -1.35 -20.42
CA TYR A 65 -7.83 -0.54 -19.25
C TYR A 65 -6.77 -0.63 -18.14
N GLN A 66 -6.21 -1.82 -17.92
CA GLN A 66 -5.11 -1.99 -16.97
C GLN A 66 -3.87 -1.19 -17.39
N ASP A 67 -3.54 -1.19 -18.67
CA ASP A 67 -2.42 -0.41 -19.22
C ASP A 67 -2.68 1.10 -19.12
N GLU A 68 -3.92 1.56 -19.35
CA GLU A 68 -4.32 2.96 -19.14
C GLU A 68 -4.10 3.38 -17.69
N VAL A 69 -4.61 2.60 -16.73
CA VAL A 69 -4.44 2.88 -15.30
C VAL A 69 -2.99 2.86 -14.87
N LYS A 70 -2.20 1.91 -15.40
CA LYS A 70 -0.76 1.83 -15.15
C LYS A 70 -0.01 3.06 -15.67
N ALA A 71 -0.34 3.51 -16.88
CA ALA A 71 0.25 4.70 -17.48
C ALA A 71 -0.07 5.97 -16.68
N GLU A 72 -1.34 6.10 -16.24
CA GLU A 72 -1.77 7.22 -15.41
C GLU A 72 -1.04 7.24 -14.06
N LEU A 73 -0.95 6.11 -13.38
CA LEU A 73 -0.22 6.00 -12.11
C LEU A 73 1.27 6.30 -12.30
N ALA A 74 1.89 5.78 -13.37
CA ALA A 74 3.30 6.05 -13.69
C ALA A 74 3.55 7.54 -13.95
N LYS A 75 2.63 8.21 -14.68
CA LYS A 75 2.70 9.65 -14.94
C LYS A 75 2.64 10.46 -13.65
N ASN A 76 1.70 10.13 -12.76
CA ASN A 76 1.48 10.86 -11.51
C ASN A 76 2.60 10.64 -10.48
N CYS A 77 3.23 9.47 -10.48
CA CYS A 77 4.35 9.20 -9.58
C CYS A 77 5.71 9.69 -10.11
N ARG A 78 5.83 9.99 -11.40
CA ARG A 78 7.12 10.30 -12.03
C ARG A 78 7.83 11.52 -11.45
N SER A 79 7.08 12.55 -11.07
CA SER A 79 7.63 13.80 -10.49
C SER A 79 8.02 13.64 -9.03
N ASP A 80 7.37 12.72 -8.31
CA ASP A 80 7.45 12.62 -6.87
C ASP A 80 8.45 11.54 -6.41
N LEU A 81 8.69 10.54 -7.27
CA LEU A 81 9.65 9.47 -6.99
C LEU A 81 11.07 9.85 -7.43
N PRO A 82 12.09 9.55 -6.61
CA PRO A 82 13.48 9.80 -6.95
C PRO A 82 13.90 9.05 -8.23
N PRO A 83 14.64 9.70 -9.17
CA PRO A 83 15.09 9.04 -10.41
C PRO A 83 15.97 7.80 -10.19
N SER A 84 16.67 7.74 -9.06
CA SER A 84 17.53 6.63 -8.67
C SER A 84 16.78 5.42 -8.11
N LEU A 85 15.49 5.59 -7.77
CA LEU A 85 14.69 4.54 -7.15
C LEU A 85 14.32 3.46 -8.17
N LYS A 86 14.66 2.22 -7.86
CA LYS A 86 14.21 1.06 -8.64
C LYS A 86 12.79 0.70 -8.24
N TYR A 87 11.82 0.97 -9.09
CA TYR A 87 10.43 0.62 -8.83
C TYR A 87 9.75 -0.06 -10.02
N GLU A 88 8.69 -0.77 -9.74
CA GLU A 88 7.84 -1.44 -10.71
C GLU A 88 6.37 -1.20 -10.36
N ILE A 89 5.54 -0.90 -11.38
CA ILE A 89 4.10 -0.71 -11.20
C ILE A 89 3.36 -1.94 -11.72
N ARG A 90 2.47 -2.48 -10.89
CA ARG A 90 1.59 -3.60 -11.20
C ARG A 90 0.12 -3.20 -11.01
N ILE A 91 -0.71 -3.67 -11.92
CA ILE A 91 -2.16 -3.57 -11.83
C ILE A 91 -2.70 -4.99 -11.68
N ALA A 92 -3.57 -5.19 -10.71
CA ALA A 92 -4.30 -6.44 -10.51
C ALA A 92 -5.81 -6.16 -10.54
N SER A 93 -6.62 -7.19 -10.69
CA SER A 93 -8.07 -7.10 -10.62
C SER A 93 -8.60 -8.12 -9.63
N GLY A 94 -9.48 -7.72 -8.72
CA GLY A 94 -10.04 -8.62 -7.72
C GLY A 94 -10.41 -7.95 -6.42
N VAL A 95 -10.43 -8.75 -5.34
CA VAL A 95 -10.64 -8.26 -3.99
C VAL A 95 -9.31 -7.68 -3.47
N PRO A 96 -9.25 -6.37 -3.12
CA PRO A 96 -7.96 -5.70 -2.87
C PRO A 96 -7.05 -6.40 -1.88
N TRP A 97 -7.53 -6.76 -0.69
CA TRP A 97 -6.67 -7.41 0.31
C TRP A 97 -6.15 -8.79 -0.13
N MET A 98 -6.95 -9.56 -0.90
CA MET A 98 -6.54 -10.87 -1.41
C MET A 98 -5.44 -10.74 -2.48
N GLU A 99 -5.59 -9.79 -3.39
CA GLU A 99 -4.58 -9.55 -4.43
C GLU A 99 -3.28 -9.00 -3.82
N ILE A 100 -3.37 -8.13 -2.80
CA ILE A 100 -2.18 -7.64 -2.08
C ILE A 100 -1.42 -8.80 -1.44
N LEU A 101 -2.12 -9.70 -0.73
CA LEU A 101 -1.49 -10.88 -0.11
C LEU A 101 -0.86 -11.81 -1.14
N LYS A 102 -1.56 -12.04 -2.26
CA LYS A 102 -1.05 -12.87 -3.35
C LYS A 102 0.26 -12.31 -3.90
N TRP A 103 0.27 -11.03 -4.28
CA TRP A 103 1.46 -10.37 -4.82
C TRP A 103 2.60 -10.27 -3.81
N ALA A 104 2.29 -10.02 -2.53
CA ALA A 104 3.30 -10.00 -1.48
C ALA A 104 4.04 -11.33 -1.34
N ARG A 105 3.31 -12.44 -1.43
CA ARG A 105 3.88 -13.80 -1.35
C ARG A 105 4.62 -14.20 -2.62
N GLU A 106 4.02 -14.00 -3.79
CA GLU A 106 4.64 -14.31 -5.09
C GLU A 106 5.95 -13.56 -5.28
N GLU A 107 6.00 -12.31 -4.86
CA GLU A 107 7.18 -11.45 -4.97
C GLU A 107 8.13 -11.55 -3.76
N SER A 108 7.79 -12.33 -2.72
CA SER A 108 8.57 -12.44 -1.48
C SER A 108 8.89 -11.06 -0.89
N VAL A 109 7.86 -10.29 -0.59
CA VAL A 109 7.97 -8.92 -0.06
C VAL A 109 8.35 -8.95 1.41
N ASP A 110 9.23 -8.03 1.84
CA ASP A 110 9.69 -7.91 3.22
C ASP A 110 8.87 -6.91 4.05
N LEU A 111 8.17 -5.99 3.38
CA LEU A 111 7.35 -4.96 4.01
C LEU A 111 6.19 -4.57 3.08
N ILE A 112 4.98 -4.54 3.61
CA ILE A 112 3.82 -3.97 2.93
C ILE A 112 3.49 -2.61 3.53
N ILE A 113 3.25 -1.61 2.67
CA ILE A 113 2.83 -0.27 3.08
C ILE A 113 1.47 0.03 2.45
N LEU A 114 0.51 0.42 3.28
CA LEU A 114 -0.86 0.74 2.90
C LEU A 114 -1.21 2.15 3.37
N GLY A 115 -2.12 2.80 2.66
CA GLY A 115 -2.75 4.04 3.13
C GLY A 115 -3.72 3.76 4.29
N ALA A 116 -3.84 4.71 5.21
CA ALA A 116 -4.75 4.56 6.35
C ALA A 116 -6.22 4.49 5.93
N HIS A 117 -6.60 5.16 4.83
CA HIS A 117 -7.98 5.23 4.36
C HIS A 117 -8.08 5.37 2.84
N THR A 118 -9.02 4.68 2.24
CA THR A 118 -9.21 4.63 0.79
C THR A 118 -10.47 5.35 0.29
N GLY A 119 -11.23 6.07 1.12
CA GLY A 119 -12.53 6.60 0.69
C GLY A 119 -12.85 8.03 1.10
N LYS A 120 -13.84 8.61 0.40
CA LYS A 120 -14.44 9.94 0.66
C LYS A 120 -14.98 10.09 2.10
N ALA A 121 -15.29 8.99 2.78
CA ALA A 121 -15.83 8.97 4.14
C ALA A 121 -14.87 9.60 5.17
N TYR A 122 -13.56 9.53 4.96
CA TYR A 122 -12.61 10.15 5.89
C TYR A 122 -12.58 11.68 5.83
N ARG A 123 -12.85 12.28 4.66
CA ARG A 123 -12.88 13.74 4.51
C ARG A 123 -14.12 14.38 5.13
N GLN A 124 -15.15 13.60 5.47
CA GLN A 124 -16.43 14.08 6.02
C GLN A 124 -16.67 13.74 7.48
N SER A 125 -15.83 12.94 8.14
CA SER A 125 -15.97 12.65 9.56
C SER A 125 -15.42 13.81 10.40
N THR A 126 -16.20 14.86 10.53
CA THR A 126 -16.05 15.84 11.60
C THR A 126 -16.28 15.14 12.94
N ALA A 127 -15.31 15.30 13.83
CA ALA A 127 -15.41 15.06 15.28
C ALA A 127 -15.89 13.66 15.72
N GLY A 128 -14.98 12.82 16.16
CA GLY A 128 -15.25 11.72 17.08
C GLY A 128 -15.36 10.30 16.51
N ALA A 129 -15.29 10.09 15.19
CA ALA A 129 -15.17 8.74 14.67
C ALA A 129 -13.75 8.21 14.95
N ARG A 130 -13.65 7.18 15.79
CA ARG A 130 -12.41 6.39 15.94
C ARG A 130 -11.90 6.09 14.54
N ALA A 131 -10.64 6.42 14.27
CA ALA A 131 -9.98 6.11 13.00
C ALA A 131 -9.95 4.59 12.80
N ALA A 132 -11.00 4.06 12.20
CA ALA A 132 -11.05 2.65 11.85
C ALA A 132 -10.08 2.43 10.67
N VAL A 133 -9.23 1.44 10.80
CA VAL A 133 -8.40 0.96 9.69
C VAL A 133 -9.35 0.47 8.59
N GLY A 134 -9.09 0.83 7.33
CA GLY A 134 -9.94 0.41 6.20
C GLY A 134 -9.99 -1.11 6.04
N SER A 135 -11.08 -1.63 5.48
CA SER A 135 -11.30 -3.08 5.31
C SER A 135 -10.18 -3.81 4.57
N THR A 136 -9.55 -3.16 3.59
CA THR A 136 -8.38 -3.70 2.88
C THR A 136 -7.19 -3.86 3.82
N ALA A 137 -6.86 -2.83 4.59
CA ALA A 137 -5.75 -2.88 5.51
C ALA A 137 -6.02 -3.88 6.66
N GLU A 138 -7.23 -3.93 7.17
CA GLU A 138 -7.64 -4.94 8.16
C GLU A 138 -7.48 -6.36 7.62
N GLY A 139 -7.92 -6.61 6.38
CA GLY A 139 -7.76 -7.91 5.71
C GLY A 139 -6.29 -8.30 5.54
N VAL A 140 -5.43 -7.36 5.15
CA VAL A 140 -3.98 -7.61 5.01
C VAL A 140 -3.34 -7.89 6.37
N ILE A 141 -3.59 -7.05 7.39
CA ILE A 141 -3.00 -7.22 8.73
C ILE A 141 -3.36 -8.57 9.35
N LYS A 142 -4.60 -9.04 9.15
CA LYS A 142 -5.06 -10.32 9.71
C LYS A 142 -4.43 -11.56 9.07
N HIS A 143 -4.00 -11.47 7.81
CA HIS A 143 -3.64 -12.66 7.03
C HIS A 143 -2.19 -12.65 6.51
N GLU A 144 -1.45 -11.56 6.71
CA GLU A 144 -0.06 -11.48 6.29
C GLU A 144 0.90 -11.81 7.43
N ARG A 145 2.08 -12.33 7.07
CA ARG A 145 3.16 -12.69 8.01
C ARG A 145 4.31 -11.67 7.98
N CYS A 146 4.50 -10.97 6.87
CA CYS A 146 5.50 -9.89 6.83
C CYS A 146 4.95 -8.63 7.52
N PRO A 147 5.83 -7.74 7.99
CA PRO A 147 5.43 -6.46 8.57
C PRO A 147 4.50 -5.67 7.65
N VAL A 148 3.47 -5.06 8.24
CA VAL A 148 2.51 -4.18 7.54
C VAL A 148 2.57 -2.80 8.18
N MET A 149 2.87 -1.78 7.39
CA MET A 149 2.87 -0.39 7.81
C MET A 149 1.64 0.34 7.26
N ILE A 150 0.96 1.09 8.11
CA ILE A 150 -0.13 1.98 7.70
C ILE A 150 0.39 3.42 7.66
N ALA A 151 0.50 4.00 6.48
CA ALA A 151 0.94 5.37 6.28
C ALA A 151 -0.27 6.31 6.22
N SER A 152 -0.42 7.19 7.22
CA SER A 152 -1.44 8.23 7.25
C SER A 152 -0.94 9.58 6.76
N LYS A 153 0.37 9.75 6.73
CA LYS A 153 1.10 10.92 6.20
C LYS A 153 2.39 10.44 5.56
N PRO A 154 2.93 11.20 4.58
CA PRO A 154 4.24 10.89 4.02
C PRO A 154 5.32 10.91 5.11
N ILE A 155 6.22 9.94 5.09
CA ILE A 155 7.39 9.96 5.97
C ILE A 155 8.31 11.11 5.54
N PRO A 156 8.77 11.96 6.47
CA PRO A 156 9.67 13.07 6.13
C PRO A 156 10.97 12.55 5.49
N LYS A 157 11.46 13.26 4.48
CA LYS A 157 12.70 12.92 3.75
C LYS A 157 14.00 13.12 4.59
N SER A 158 13.90 13.39 5.88
CA SER A 158 15.05 13.54 6.78
C SER A 158 15.60 12.18 7.19
N LYS A 159 16.90 12.11 7.47
CA LYS A 159 17.59 10.89 7.95
C LYS A 159 17.05 10.32 9.27
N ALA A 160 16.19 11.05 9.96
CA ALA A 160 15.60 10.68 11.25
C ALA A 160 14.10 10.36 11.08
N ALA A 161 13.74 9.47 10.15
CA ALA A 161 12.36 9.13 9.85
C ALA A 161 11.59 8.56 11.07
N PHE A 162 12.29 7.86 11.98
CA PHE A 162 11.71 7.22 13.15
C PHE A 162 12.41 7.68 14.43
N ASN A 163 12.19 8.94 14.84
CA ASN A 163 12.80 9.48 16.08
C ASN A 163 12.14 8.93 17.34
N ASN A 164 10.88 8.57 17.28
CA ASN A 164 10.11 8.06 18.40
C ASN A 164 9.30 6.86 17.94
N ILE A 165 9.57 5.70 18.54
CA ILE A 165 8.85 4.46 18.26
C ILE A 165 8.15 4.02 19.54
N MET A 166 6.84 3.79 19.47
CA MET A 166 6.06 3.22 20.56
C MET A 166 5.75 1.77 20.24
N VAL A 167 6.13 0.86 21.11
CA VAL A 167 5.83 -0.57 20.98
C VAL A 167 4.80 -0.95 22.03
N SER A 168 3.69 -1.55 21.58
CA SER A 168 2.68 -2.14 22.46
C SER A 168 3.13 -3.54 22.86
N ILE A 169 3.08 -3.85 24.17
CA ILE A 169 3.57 -5.11 24.72
C ILE A 169 2.41 -5.87 25.41
N ASP A 170 2.20 -7.12 24.99
CA ASP A 170 1.24 -8.05 25.59
C ASP A 170 1.86 -9.38 26.03
N PHE A 171 3.21 -9.45 26.01
CA PHE A 171 4.01 -10.64 26.34
C PHE A 171 3.78 -11.85 25.40
N SER A 172 3.13 -11.68 24.26
CA SER A 172 3.02 -12.72 23.24
C SER A 172 4.32 -12.89 22.44
N PRO A 173 4.53 -14.04 21.78
CA PRO A 173 5.66 -14.23 20.87
C PRO A 173 5.68 -13.18 19.73
N SER A 174 4.51 -12.77 19.26
CA SER A 174 4.36 -11.72 18.22
C SER A 174 4.86 -10.37 18.71
N CYS A 175 4.65 -10.06 20.00
CA CYS A 175 5.15 -8.84 20.62
C CYS A 175 6.70 -8.80 20.65
N THR A 176 7.35 -9.92 20.94
CA THR A 176 8.83 -10.00 20.92
C THR A 176 9.37 -9.70 19.51
N SER A 177 8.71 -10.24 18.46
CA SER A 177 9.07 -9.96 17.08
C SER A 177 8.86 -8.49 16.71
N ALA A 178 7.75 -7.88 17.16
CA ALA A 178 7.47 -6.46 16.93
C ALA A 178 8.50 -5.55 17.62
N PHE A 179 8.91 -5.90 18.84
CA PHE A 179 9.94 -5.17 19.58
C PHE A 179 11.30 -5.23 18.87
N GLN A 180 11.71 -6.43 18.44
CA GLN A 180 12.96 -6.59 17.68
C GLN A 180 12.91 -5.81 16.36
N PHE A 181 11.79 -5.86 15.66
CA PHE A 181 11.59 -5.08 14.44
C PHE A 181 11.72 -3.56 14.69
N ALA A 182 11.15 -3.08 15.80
CA ALA A 182 11.27 -1.66 16.18
C ALA A 182 12.70 -1.23 16.50
N LEU A 183 13.53 -2.13 17.05
CA LEU A 183 14.95 -1.86 17.31
C LEU A 183 15.78 -1.84 16.01
N ASP A 184 15.33 -2.53 14.98
CA ASP A 184 16.03 -2.64 13.70
C ASP A 184 15.64 -1.50 12.71
N LEU A 185 14.63 -0.67 13.05
CA LEU A 185 14.19 0.50 12.27
C LEU A 185 15.08 1.72 12.50
#